data_e8800576e549a6a3d82dc42b8cf7ca6f
#
_entry.id   e8800576e549a6a3d82dc42b8cf7ca6f
#
_cell.length_a   1.000
_cell.length_b   1.000
_cell.length_c   1.000
_cell.angle_alpha   90.00
_cell.angle_beta   90.00
_cell.angle_gamma   90.00
#
_symmetry.space_group_name_H-M   'P 1'
#
loop_
_entity.id
_entity.type
_entity.pdbx_description
1 polymer ?
#
loop_
_entity_poly.entity_id
_entity_poly.type
_entity_poly.pdbx_seq_one_letter_code
_entity_poly.pdbx_strand_id
1 'polypeptide(L)'
;LMYFNVLPITPRRFFVTYDKTVGLISDGQFKPISLNGRFRVLRQGLGCDGDFLYFGEYFNNPTRDPVHIYKFSLQDTTQAMHRVYTFPAGAIRHIHRIQTDPYTGDLWCMTGDLPKAWQILKTTDAFASLDIIGGGDETWRCISPLFTQKYIYYATDSEFRQNAIYRINRGSGRREFIKAIDGPVYYSKKLGPNLFFAVTAEGCPSQALPCASIWHVHEDNEDGTGAKKILSFKKDCLSPKLFLP
;
A
#
# COMPACT_ATOMS: atom_id res chain seq x y z
N LEU A 1 -11.84 -15.71 -1.69
CA LEU A 1 -11.39 -14.83 -0.60
C LEU A 1 -12.04 -13.48 -0.79
N MET A 2 -12.86 -13.08 0.17
CA MET A 2 -13.48 -11.77 0.17
C MET A 2 -12.49 -10.76 0.73
N TYR A 3 -12.10 -9.79 -0.09
CA TYR A 3 -11.32 -8.66 0.37
C TYR A 3 -12.23 -7.47 0.48
N PHE A 4 -12.20 -6.80 1.61
CA PHE A 4 -12.90 -5.54 1.72
C PHE A 4 -12.05 -4.50 2.42
N ASN A 5 -12.19 -3.27 1.96
CA ASN A 5 -11.67 -2.10 2.63
C ASN A 5 -12.86 -1.24 3.04
N VAL A 6 -12.74 -0.62 4.19
CA VAL A 6 -13.71 0.34 4.68
C VAL A 6 -12.96 1.63 4.98
N LEU A 7 -13.31 2.69 4.26
CA LEU A 7 -12.80 4.03 4.52
C LEU A 7 -13.93 4.87 5.14
N PRO A 8 -13.82 5.28 6.40
CA PRO A 8 -14.76 6.21 6.98
C PRO A 8 -14.63 7.59 6.30
N ILE A 9 -15.74 8.13 5.80
CA ILE A 9 -15.83 9.50 5.27
C ILE A 9 -16.40 10.42 6.35
N THR A 10 -17.48 9.95 6.99
CA THR A 10 -18.10 10.57 8.17
C THR A 10 -18.52 9.47 9.15
N PRO A 11 -18.96 9.77 10.38
CA PRO A 11 -19.46 8.76 11.31
C PRO A 11 -20.59 7.86 10.78
N ARG A 12 -21.31 8.31 9.74
CA ARG A 12 -22.43 7.57 9.14
C ARG A 12 -22.23 7.22 7.68
N ARG A 13 -21.05 7.56 7.11
CA ARG A 13 -20.78 7.37 5.68
C ARG A 13 -19.43 6.72 5.48
N PHE A 14 -19.42 5.62 4.73
CA PHE A 14 -18.24 4.82 4.49
C PHE A 14 -18.14 4.47 3.00
N PHE A 15 -16.94 4.59 2.44
CA PHE A 15 -16.62 3.97 1.17
C PHE A 15 -16.17 2.53 1.42
N VAL A 16 -16.72 1.58 0.69
CA VAL A 16 -16.48 0.16 0.88
C VAL A 16 -16.07 -0.47 -0.44
N THR A 17 -15.07 -1.30 -0.39
CA THR A 17 -14.69 -2.18 -1.48
C THR A 17 -14.84 -3.62 -1.07
N TYR A 18 -15.47 -4.41 -1.91
CA TYR A 18 -15.77 -5.80 -1.62
C TYR A 18 -15.66 -6.62 -2.89
N ASP A 19 -14.68 -7.53 -2.96
CA ASP A 19 -14.32 -8.29 -4.16
C ASP A 19 -14.15 -7.35 -5.38
N LYS A 20 -15.05 -7.40 -6.33
CA LYS A 20 -15.07 -6.54 -7.53
C LYS A 20 -16.06 -5.38 -7.42
N THR A 21 -16.68 -5.22 -6.27
CA THR A 21 -17.71 -4.21 -6.04
C THR A 21 -17.15 -3.10 -5.20
N VAL A 22 -17.46 -1.87 -5.55
CA VAL A 22 -17.26 -0.70 -4.70
C VAL A 22 -18.60 -0.04 -4.43
N GLY A 23 -18.71 0.67 -3.34
CA GLY A 23 -19.94 1.37 -3.01
C GLY A 23 -19.80 2.26 -1.79
N LEU A 24 -20.88 2.94 -1.50
CA LEU A 24 -21.05 3.77 -0.32
C LEU A 24 -22.05 3.13 0.62
N ILE A 25 -21.70 3.10 1.90
CA ILE A 25 -22.66 2.90 2.97
C ILE A 25 -23.01 4.29 3.51
N SER A 26 -24.28 4.65 3.49
CA SER A 26 -24.80 5.88 4.10
C SER A 26 -26.02 5.50 4.92
N ASP A 27 -26.02 5.87 6.21
CA ASP A 27 -27.12 5.57 7.14
C ASP A 27 -27.56 4.10 7.12
N GLY A 28 -26.57 3.20 7.07
CA GLY A 28 -26.77 1.74 7.06
C GLY A 28 -27.20 1.14 5.72
N GLN A 29 -27.38 1.95 4.67
CA GLN A 29 -27.76 1.47 3.33
C GLN A 29 -26.54 1.43 2.40
N PHE A 30 -26.34 0.30 1.73
CA PHE A 30 -25.30 0.12 0.73
C PHE A 30 -25.81 0.56 -0.66
N LYS A 31 -25.06 1.48 -1.29
CA LYS A 31 -25.27 1.89 -2.68
C LYS A 31 -24.07 1.48 -3.52
N PRO A 32 -24.21 0.52 -4.45
CA PRO A 32 -23.10 0.13 -5.31
C PRO A 32 -22.78 1.27 -6.29
N ILE A 33 -21.47 1.37 -6.62
CA ILE A 33 -20.96 2.27 -7.65
C ILE A 33 -20.56 1.39 -8.83
N SER A 34 -21.07 1.68 -10.03
CA SER A 34 -20.68 0.96 -11.23
C SER A 34 -19.21 1.22 -11.57
N LEU A 35 -18.45 0.15 -11.72
CA LEU A 35 -17.10 0.16 -12.20
C LEU A 35 -17.08 -0.23 -13.68
N ASN A 36 -16.78 0.71 -14.55
CA ASN A 36 -16.48 0.40 -15.95
C ASN A 36 -15.00 0.01 -16.05
N GLY A 37 -14.65 -1.28 -15.82
CA GLY A 37 -13.27 -1.71 -15.93
C GLY A 37 -12.95 -3.07 -15.31
N ARG A 38 -11.71 -3.54 -15.51
CA ARG A 38 -11.19 -4.83 -15.04
C ARG A 38 -10.64 -4.73 -13.60
N PHE A 39 -11.43 -4.28 -12.63
CA PHE A 39 -10.87 -4.08 -11.31
C PHE A 39 -11.01 -5.29 -10.41
N ARG A 40 -9.94 -5.53 -9.68
CA ARG A 40 -10.04 -5.91 -8.28
C ARG A 40 -9.65 -4.67 -7.48
N VAL A 41 -10.54 -4.16 -6.67
CA VAL A 41 -10.17 -3.08 -5.77
C VAL A 41 -9.38 -3.67 -4.61
N LEU A 42 -8.24 -3.07 -4.40
CA LEU A 42 -7.19 -3.52 -3.52
C LEU A 42 -7.58 -3.78 -2.09
N ARG A 43 -6.86 -4.71 -1.52
CA ARG A 43 -6.82 -5.07 -0.10
C ARG A 43 -6.43 -3.92 0.82
N GLN A 44 -5.84 -2.85 0.30
CA GLN A 44 -5.33 -1.75 1.10
C GLN A 44 -5.12 -0.52 0.24
N GLY A 45 -5.45 0.63 0.77
CA GLY A 45 -4.94 1.85 0.24
C GLY A 45 -5.82 2.56 -0.74
N LEU A 46 -6.68 3.30 -0.12
CA LEU A 46 -7.43 4.36 -0.74
C LEU A 46 -6.78 5.66 -0.27
N GLY A 47 -6.29 6.47 -1.21
CA GLY A 47 -5.88 7.84 -0.95
C GLY A 47 -7.10 8.76 -0.97
N CYS A 48 -7.08 9.81 -0.17
CA CYS A 48 -8.15 10.80 -0.11
C CYS A 48 -7.53 12.18 0.04
N ASP A 49 -7.97 13.15 -0.75
CA ASP A 49 -7.56 14.55 -0.63
C ASP A 49 -8.65 15.46 -0.01
N GLY A 50 -9.65 14.85 0.63
CA GLY A 50 -10.78 15.53 1.22
C GLY A 50 -12.03 15.51 0.33
N ASP A 51 -11.92 15.82 -0.95
CA ASP A 51 -13.05 15.85 -1.90
C ASP A 51 -13.14 14.60 -2.76
N PHE A 52 -12.00 13.96 -3.02
CA PHE A 52 -11.90 12.79 -3.88
C PHE A 52 -11.20 11.62 -3.20
N LEU A 53 -11.65 10.44 -3.58
CA LEU A 53 -11.03 9.17 -3.28
C LEU A 53 -10.22 8.71 -4.49
N TYR A 54 -9.01 8.21 -4.24
CA TYR A 54 -8.12 7.70 -5.27
C TYR A 54 -7.79 6.24 -5.02
N PHE A 55 -7.76 5.44 -6.07
CA PHE A 55 -7.33 4.04 -6.00
C PHE A 55 -6.75 3.57 -7.34
N GLY A 56 -5.89 2.57 -7.26
CA GLY A 56 -5.24 1.97 -8.42
C GLY A 56 -5.78 0.58 -8.76
N GLU A 57 -5.58 0.16 -9.98
CA GLU A 57 -5.90 -1.20 -10.41
C GLU A 57 -4.92 -2.22 -9.81
N TYR A 58 -5.49 -3.31 -9.28
CA TYR A 58 -4.75 -4.47 -8.82
C TYR A 58 -5.35 -5.74 -9.39
N PHE A 59 -4.66 -6.37 -10.33
CA PHE A 59 -5.07 -7.62 -10.96
C PHE A 59 -3.86 -8.44 -11.38
N ASN A 60 -4.08 -9.72 -11.69
CA ASN A 60 -3.04 -10.53 -12.28
C ASN A 60 -2.82 -10.07 -13.73
N ASN A 61 -1.69 -9.43 -14.00
CA ASN A 61 -1.35 -8.76 -15.26
C ASN A 61 -0.01 -9.28 -15.82
N PRO A 62 0.03 -10.54 -16.29
CA PRO A 62 1.28 -11.14 -16.79
C PRO A 62 1.77 -10.47 -18.08
N THR A 63 0.87 -9.94 -18.90
CA THR A 63 1.16 -9.25 -20.16
C THR A 63 1.56 -7.79 -19.95
N ARG A 64 1.46 -7.29 -18.72
CA ARG A 64 1.69 -5.88 -18.37
C ARG A 64 0.86 -4.93 -19.24
N ASP A 65 -0.43 -5.22 -19.39
CA ASP A 65 -1.38 -4.29 -19.98
C ASP A 65 -1.38 -2.97 -19.21
N PRO A 66 -1.84 -1.86 -19.79
CA PRO A 66 -1.92 -0.58 -19.10
C PRO A 66 -2.66 -0.68 -17.78
N VAL A 67 -2.16 0.02 -16.76
CA VAL A 67 -2.72 0.05 -15.39
C VAL A 67 -3.16 1.47 -15.05
N HIS A 68 -4.35 1.61 -14.50
CA HIS A 68 -4.99 2.91 -14.31
C HIS A 68 -5.13 3.29 -12.83
N ILE A 69 -5.11 4.60 -12.59
CA ILE A 69 -5.54 5.23 -11.35
C ILE A 69 -6.86 5.95 -11.61
N TYR A 70 -7.77 5.80 -10.67
CA TYR A 70 -9.10 6.38 -10.72
C TYR A 70 -9.34 7.31 -9.55
N LYS A 71 -10.18 8.32 -9.76
CA LYS A 71 -10.74 9.14 -8.69
C LYS A 71 -12.27 9.05 -8.67
N PHE A 72 -12.83 9.22 -7.49
CA PHE A 72 -14.25 9.24 -7.23
C PHE A 72 -14.60 10.43 -6.32
N SER A 73 -15.61 11.22 -6.68
CA SER A 73 -16.04 12.33 -5.85
C SER A 73 -16.75 11.84 -4.58
N LEU A 74 -16.30 12.32 -3.44
CA LEU A 74 -16.97 12.08 -2.15
C LEU A 74 -18.16 13.01 -1.92
N GLN A 75 -18.25 14.11 -2.66
CA GLN A 75 -19.33 15.10 -2.58
C GLN A 75 -20.48 14.73 -3.51
N ASP A 76 -20.18 14.39 -4.76
CA ASP A 76 -21.17 13.98 -5.74
C ASP A 76 -21.01 12.50 -6.12
N THR A 77 -21.77 11.66 -5.43
CA THR A 77 -21.73 10.21 -5.58
C THR A 77 -22.57 9.69 -6.76
N THR A 78 -23.18 10.58 -7.52
CA THR A 78 -23.89 10.23 -8.77
C THR A 78 -22.95 10.20 -9.96
N GLN A 79 -21.78 10.82 -9.84
CA GLN A 79 -20.77 10.83 -10.88
C GLN A 79 -20.09 9.48 -11.01
N ALA A 80 -19.76 9.14 -12.25
CA ALA A 80 -18.92 7.99 -12.54
C ALA A 80 -17.49 8.22 -12.03
N MET A 81 -16.77 7.12 -11.82
CA MET A 81 -15.33 7.20 -11.55
C MET A 81 -14.59 7.71 -12.77
N HIS A 82 -13.62 8.59 -12.53
CA HIS A 82 -12.79 9.16 -13.57
C HIS A 82 -11.37 8.57 -13.51
N ARG A 83 -10.88 8.12 -14.65
CA ARG A 83 -9.48 7.75 -14.81
C ARG A 83 -8.63 9.02 -14.83
N VAL A 84 -7.65 9.11 -13.90
CA VAL A 84 -6.78 10.29 -13.75
C VAL A 84 -5.36 10.05 -14.22
N TYR A 85 -4.91 8.78 -14.24
CA TYR A 85 -3.57 8.43 -14.70
C TYR A 85 -3.56 7.05 -15.36
N THR A 86 -2.63 6.84 -16.28
CA THR A 86 -2.40 5.55 -16.92
C THR A 86 -0.93 5.25 -16.98
N PHE A 87 -0.49 4.20 -16.31
CA PHE A 87 0.79 3.60 -16.58
C PHE A 87 0.73 2.88 -17.94
N PRO A 88 1.66 3.17 -18.88
CA PRO A 88 1.64 2.54 -20.19
C PRO A 88 1.92 1.02 -20.10
N ALA A 89 1.59 0.30 -21.15
CA ALA A 89 1.90 -1.11 -21.26
C ALA A 89 3.39 -1.36 -21.01
N GLY A 90 3.71 -2.41 -20.28
CA GLY A 90 5.07 -2.79 -19.92
C GLY A 90 5.65 -2.05 -18.71
N ALA A 91 5.05 -0.95 -18.24
CA ALA A 91 5.60 -0.12 -17.16
C ALA A 91 5.53 -0.80 -15.78
N ILE A 92 4.34 -1.24 -15.40
CA ILE A 92 4.11 -1.90 -14.09
C ILE A 92 3.17 -3.10 -14.26
N ARG A 93 3.13 -3.97 -13.24
CA ARG A 93 2.16 -5.07 -13.21
C ARG A 93 0.82 -4.62 -12.65
N HIS A 94 0.85 -3.95 -11.51
CA HIS A 94 -0.30 -3.39 -10.82
C HIS A 94 0.13 -2.35 -9.77
N ILE A 95 -0.85 -1.70 -9.18
CA ILE A 95 -0.64 -0.74 -8.09
C ILE A 95 -0.92 -1.44 -6.77
N HIS A 96 0.05 -1.41 -5.86
CA HIS A 96 -0.11 -1.97 -4.52
C HIS A 96 -1.00 -1.09 -3.65
N ARG A 97 -0.82 0.23 -3.73
CA ARG A 97 -1.53 1.16 -2.86
C ARG A 97 -1.49 2.59 -3.40
N ILE A 98 -2.58 3.33 -3.17
CA ILE A 98 -2.59 4.79 -3.13
C ILE A 98 -2.77 5.19 -1.67
N GLN A 99 -2.02 6.16 -1.19
CA GLN A 99 -2.10 6.61 0.20
C GLN A 99 -1.85 8.11 0.30
N THR A 100 -2.62 8.78 1.15
CA THR A 100 -2.41 10.20 1.45
C THR A 100 -1.39 10.36 2.57
N ASP A 101 -0.48 11.27 2.38
CA ASP A 101 0.42 11.74 3.42
C ASP A 101 -0.32 12.74 4.32
N PRO A 102 -0.56 12.43 5.61
CA PRO A 102 -1.36 13.28 6.48
C PRO A 102 -0.67 14.60 6.87
N TYR A 103 0.62 14.77 6.53
CA TYR A 103 1.38 15.97 6.87
C TYR A 103 1.45 16.98 5.71
N THR A 104 1.38 16.51 4.48
CA THR A 104 1.51 17.37 3.28
C THR A 104 0.26 17.38 2.41
N GLY A 105 -0.63 16.38 2.56
CA GLY A 105 -1.76 16.16 1.67
C GLY A 105 -1.39 15.46 0.36
N ASP A 106 -0.11 15.23 0.09
CA ASP A 106 0.36 14.58 -1.14
C ASP A 106 -0.16 13.15 -1.24
N LEU A 107 -0.42 12.70 -2.45
CA LEU A 107 -0.80 11.32 -2.73
C LEU A 107 0.43 10.51 -3.13
N TRP A 108 0.56 9.35 -2.54
CA TRP A 108 1.64 8.39 -2.77
C TRP A 108 1.12 7.15 -3.46
N CYS A 109 1.87 6.65 -4.44
CA CYS A 109 1.54 5.44 -5.19
C CYS A 109 2.69 4.44 -5.10
N MET A 110 2.39 3.22 -4.64
CA MET A 110 3.34 2.12 -4.56
C MET A 110 3.02 1.07 -5.62
N THR A 111 4.04 0.67 -6.36
CA THR A 111 3.94 -0.35 -7.42
C THR A 111 4.94 -1.48 -7.19
N GLY A 112 4.76 -2.63 -7.86
CA GLY A 112 5.68 -3.74 -7.63
C GLY A 112 5.49 -4.98 -8.48
N ASP A 113 6.04 -6.09 -7.96
CA ASP A 113 6.01 -7.48 -8.39
C ASP A 113 6.86 -7.88 -9.59
N LEU A 114 7.49 -6.96 -10.29
CA LEU A 114 8.34 -7.29 -11.43
C LEU A 114 9.56 -6.37 -11.51
N PRO A 115 10.69 -6.83 -12.08
CA PRO A 115 11.86 -6.00 -12.33
C PRO A 115 11.50 -4.68 -13.03
N LYS A 116 12.08 -3.58 -12.55
CA LYS A 116 11.83 -2.19 -12.98
C LYS A 116 10.46 -1.60 -12.62
N ALA A 117 9.52 -2.41 -12.10
CA ALA A 117 8.21 -1.94 -11.65
C ALA A 117 8.16 -1.60 -10.15
N TRP A 118 9.23 -1.86 -9.40
CA TRP A 118 9.34 -1.54 -7.99
C TRP A 118 9.57 -0.05 -7.79
N GLN A 119 8.51 0.70 -7.51
CA GLN A 119 8.58 2.15 -7.38
C GLN A 119 7.74 2.66 -6.23
N ILE A 120 8.27 3.68 -5.58
CA ILE A 120 7.53 4.59 -4.70
C ILE A 120 7.42 5.91 -5.45
N LEU A 121 6.21 6.34 -5.70
CA LEU A 121 5.86 7.51 -6.50
C LEU A 121 5.05 8.48 -5.64
N LYS A 122 5.10 9.76 -5.99
CA LYS A 122 4.36 10.83 -5.33
C LYS A 122 3.74 11.77 -6.35
N THR A 123 2.58 12.34 -6.03
CA THR A 123 1.97 13.43 -6.76
C THR A 123 1.47 14.51 -5.81
N THR A 124 1.54 15.77 -6.28
CA THR A 124 1.01 16.96 -5.61
C THR A 124 -0.14 17.60 -6.40
N ASP A 125 -0.47 17.04 -7.55
CA ASP A 125 -1.43 17.58 -8.54
C ASP A 125 -2.51 16.57 -8.95
N ALA A 126 -2.91 15.70 -7.99
CA ALA A 126 -3.99 14.73 -8.19
C ALA A 126 -3.77 13.77 -9.38
N PHE A 127 -2.52 13.35 -9.61
CA PHE A 127 -2.07 12.46 -10.67
C PHE A 127 -2.03 13.08 -12.08
N ALA A 128 -1.99 14.41 -12.21
CA ALA A 128 -1.62 15.02 -13.49
C ALA A 128 -0.15 14.72 -13.83
N SER A 129 0.71 14.64 -12.80
CA SER A 129 2.09 14.15 -12.90
C SER A 129 2.45 13.19 -11.75
N LEU A 130 3.54 12.43 -11.92
CA LEU A 130 4.09 11.52 -10.90
C LEU A 130 5.60 11.69 -10.82
N ASP A 131 6.07 11.99 -9.60
CA ASP A 131 7.48 12.02 -9.25
C ASP A 131 7.93 10.64 -8.76
N ILE A 132 9.06 10.14 -9.28
CA ILE A 132 9.68 8.92 -8.78
C ILE A 132 10.52 9.28 -7.55
N ILE A 133 10.09 8.85 -6.38
CA ILE A 133 10.85 9.02 -5.13
C ILE A 133 11.94 7.97 -5.02
N GLY A 134 11.68 6.78 -5.51
CA GLY A 134 12.67 5.73 -5.60
C GLY A 134 12.18 4.51 -6.34
N GLY A 135 13.13 3.73 -6.87
CA GLY A 135 12.84 2.56 -7.68
C GLY A 135 14.10 1.91 -8.20
N GLY A 136 13.94 0.92 -9.09
CA GLY A 136 15.02 0.26 -9.82
C GLY A 136 15.42 -1.11 -9.27
N ASP A 137 15.27 -1.37 -7.99
CA ASP A 137 15.48 -2.70 -7.42
C ASP A 137 14.41 -3.06 -6.37
N GLU A 138 14.39 -4.32 -5.96
CA GLU A 138 13.37 -4.88 -5.06
C GLU A 138 13.37 -4.27 -3.66
N THR A 139 14.41 -3.55 -3.26
CA THR A 139 14.43 -2.82 -1.98
C THR A 139 13.51 -1.60 -1.96
N TRP A 140 12.94 -1.22 -3.11
CA TRP A 140 11.91 -0.20 -3.25
C TRP A 140 10.49 -0.77 -3.37
N ARG A 141 10.36 -2.10 -3.37
CA ARG A 141 9.05 -2.75 -3.35
C ARG A 141 8.43 -2.57 -1.97
N CYS A 142 7.46 -1.70 -1.90
CA CYS A 142 6.74 -1.32 -0.70
C CYS A 142 5.23 -1.42 -0.94
N ILE A 143 4.49 -1.85 0.07
CA ILE A 143 3.03 -1.86 0.02
C ILE A 143 2.45 -0.70 0.83
N SER A 144 3.01 -0.42 2.01
CA SER A 144 2.38 0.49 2.98
C SER A 144 3.42 1.35 3.71
N PRO A 145 3.74 2.55 3.19
CA PRO A 145 4.59 3.49 3.91
C PRO A 145 3.88 4.08 5.13
N LEU A 146 4.67 4.51 6.10
CA LEU A 146 4.22 5.22 7.30
C LEU A 146 4.85 6.62 7.31
N PHE A 147 4.02 7.61 7.48
CA PHE A 147 4.42 9.01 7.45
C PHE A 147 4.66 9.54 8.86
N THR A 148 5.74 10.30 9.03
CA THR A 148 6.02 11.14 10.19
C THR A 148 6.32 12.56 9.71
N GLN A 149 6.46 13.49 10.63
CA GLN A 149 6.77 14.88 10.26
C GLN A 149 8.14 15.01 9.55
N LYS A 150 9.12 14.21 9.96
CA LYS A 150 10.53 14.29 9.48
C LYS A 150 10.87 13.23 8.44
N TYR A 151 10.24 12.06 8.52
CA TYR A 151 10.58 10.89 7.72
C TYR A 151 9.36 10.20 7.14
N ILE A 152 9.62 9.42 6.09
CA ILE A 152 8.71 8.43 5.54
C ILE A 152 9.37 7.08 5.76
N TYR A 153 8.74 6.24 6.57
CA TYR A 153 9.22 4.89 6.84
C TYR A 153 8.51 3.89 5.94
N TYR A 154 9.23 2.89 5.49
CA TYR A 154 8.63 1.75 4.82
C TYR A 154 9.41 0.47 5.10
N ALA A 155 8.75 -0.66 4.98
CA ALA A 155 9.38 -1.95 4.98
C ALA A 155 9.15 -2.62 3.61
N THR A 156 10.13 -3.42 3.21
CA THR A 156 10.09 -4.08 1.90
C THR A 156 9.15 -5.27 1.88
N ASP A 157 8.62 -5.53 0.69
CA ASP A 157 7.87 -6.71 0.31
C ASP A 157 8.68 -7.50 -0.73
N SER A 158 9.94 -7.80 -0.39
CA SER A 158 10.86 -8.46 -1.30
C SER A 158 10.69 -9.97 -1.30
N GLU A 159 10.60 -10.55 -2.49
CA GLU A 159 10.51 -12.01 -2.68
C GLU A 159 11.90 -12.67 -2.65
N PHE A 160 12.90 -12.02 -3.25
CA PHE A 160 14.24 -12.59 -3.46
C PHE A 160 15.34 -11.94 -2.64
N ARG A 161 15.20 -10.67 -2.24
CA ARG A 161 16.21 -9.95 -1.45
C ARG A 161 15.84 -9.91 0.02
N GLN A 162 16.84 -9.77 0.86
CA GLN A 162 16.67 -9.54 2.29
C GLN A 162 15.69 -8.40 2.54
N ASN A 163 14.62 -8.67 3.25
CA ASN A 163 13.66 -7.67 3.64
C ASN A 163 14.22 -6.75 4.73
N ALA A 164 13.85 -5.48 4.68
CA ALA A 164 14.35 -4.48 5.59
C ALA A 164 13.36 -3.32 5.80
N ILE A 165 13.53 -2.63 6.93
CA ILE A 165 12.90 -1.35 7.19
C ILE A 165 13.87 -0.25 6.74
N TYR A 166 13.33 0.70 5.99
CA TYR A 166 14.02 1.92 5.54
C TYR A 166 13.25 3.16 5.98
N ARG A 167 13.93 4.30 5.97
CA ARG A 167 13.28 5.61 6.04
C ARG A 167 13.83 6.54 4.97
N ILE A 168 13.03 7.50 4.55
CA ILE A 168 13.40 8.58 3.63
C ILE A 168 13.25 9.88 4.40
N ASN A 169 14.32 10.67 4.48
CA ASN A 169 14.29 12.00 5.07
C ASN A 169 13.53 12.94 4.13
N ARG A 170 12.51 13.62 4.62
CA ARG A 170 11.65 14.49 3.78
C ARG A 170 12.38 15.69 3.21
N GLY A 171 13.30 16.28 3.97
CA GLY A 171 14.03 17.48 3.56
C GLY A 171 15.12 17.20 2.53
N SER A 172 15.87 16.10 2.70
CA SER A 172 16.99 15.77 1.82
C SER A 172 16.67 14.72 0.74
N GLY A 173 15.56 14.00 0.85
CA GLY A 173 15.24 12.87 -0.01
C GLY A 173 16.13 11.65 0.22
N ARG A 174 17.07 11.70 1.17
CA ARG A 174 18.01 10.61 1.43
C ARG A 174 17.32 9.42 2.04
N ARG A 175 17.52 8.24 1.45
CA ARG A 175 17.09 6.94 2.00
C ARG A 175 18.13 6.39 2.96
N GLU A 176 17.66 5.88 4.10
CA GLU A 176 18.49 5.28 5.14
C GLU A 176 17.98 3.88 5.49
N PHE A 177 18.89 2.93 5.61
CA PHE A 177 18.61 1.58 6.12
C PHE A 177 18.46 1.65 7.64
N ILE A 178 17.43 1.01 8.18
CA ILE A 178 17.16 0.94 9.61
C ILE A 178 17.49 -0.46 10.15
N LYS A 179 16.87 -1.51 9.56
CA LYS A 179 17.00 -2.86 10.10
C LYS A 179 16.63 -3.92 9.07
N ALA A 180 17.42 -4.97 8.98
CA ALA A 180 17.00 -6.21 8.31
C ALA A 180 15.90 -6.90 9.13
N ILE A 181 14.88 -7.41 8.43
CA ILE A 181 13.73 -8.11 9.01
C ILE A 181 13.53 -9.46 8.34
N ASP A 182 12.73 -10.31 8.95
CA ASP A 182 12.65 -11.74 8.67
C ASP A 182 11.71 -12.14 7.52
N GLY A 183 11.14 -11.19 6.80
CA GLY A 183 10.31 -11.49 5.62
C GLY A 183 9.55 -10.28 5.08
N PRO A 184 8.71 -10.49 4.05
CA PRO A 184 7.96 -9.44 3.39
C PRO A 184 6.89 -8.80 4.30
N VAL A 185 6.66 -7.50 4.12
CA VAL A 185 5.71 -6.71 4.91
C VAL A 185 4.55 -6.23 4.06
N TYR A 186 3.34 -6.72 4.39
CA TYR A 186 2.11 -6.28 3.74
C TYR A 186 1.38 -5.20 4.51
N TYR A 187 1.47 -5.23 5.83
CA TYR A 187 0.71 -4.33 6.70
C TYR A 187 1.63 -3.50 7.56
N SER A 188 1.36 -2.20 7.57
CA SER A 188 2.04 -1.25 8.44
C SER A 188 1.01 -0.35 9.11
N LYS A 189 1.26 0.04 10.35
CA LYS A 189 0.37 0.92 11.10
C LYS A 189 1.17 1.85 12.00
N LYS A 190 0.81 3.14 11.97
CA LYS A 190 1.28 4.14 12.94
C LYS A 190 0.22 4.32 14.02
N LEU A 191 0.65 4.26 15.29
CA LEU A 191 -0.17 4.53 16.47
C LEU A 191 0.59 5.51 17.38
N GLY A 192 0.20 6.77 17.37
CA GLY A 192 0.98 7.83 18.00
C GLY A 192 2.41 7.85 17.42
N PRO A 193 3.47 7.87 18.25
CA PRO A 193 4.85 7.86 17.79
C PRO A 193 5.35 6.45 17.40
N ASN A 194 4.53 5.41 17.54
CA ASN A 194 4.93 4.03 17.32
C ASN A 194 4.58 3.56 15.92
N LEU A 195 5.56 3.00 15.22
CA LEU A 195 5.45 2.46 13.88
C LEU A 195 5.55 0.93 13.94
N PHE A 196 4.55 0.24 13.40
CA PHE A 196 4.48 -1.21 13.39
C PHE A 196 4.50 -1.74 11.97
N PHE A 197 5.31 -2.79 11.75
CA PHE A 197 5.45 -3.48 10.47
C PHE A 197 5.18 -4.97 10.68
N ALA A 198 4.18 -5.50 9.98
CA ALA A 198 3.78 -6.90 10.10
C ALA A 198 4.35 -7.72 8.94
N VAL A 199 5.28 -8.59 9.25
CA VAL A 199 5.86 -9.58 8.35
C VAL A 199 4.88 -10.73 8.15
N THR A 200 4.68 -11.12 6.90
CA THR A 200 3.86 -12.28 6.52
C THR A 200 4.68 -13.56 6.44
N ALA A 201 4.05 -14.70 6.67
CA ALA A 201 4.69 -16.02 6.56
C ALA A 201 4.43 -16.63 5.17
N GLU A 202 5.15 -16.15 4.15
CA GLU A 202 4.93 -16.58 2.76
C GLU A 202 5.77 -17.77 2.33
N GLY A 203 6.92 -17.99 2.98
CA GLY A 203 7.86 -19.02 2.58
C GLY A 203 8.54 -18.73 1.24
N CYS A 204 8.72 -17.44 0.92
CA CYS A 204 9.46 -17.00 -0.27
C CYS A 204 10.98 -17.14 -0.07
N PRO A 205 11.81 -17.05 -1.14
CA PRO A 205 13.24 -17.20 -1.05
C PRO A 205 13.94 -16.25 -0.07
N SER A 206 13.40 -15.04 0.13
CA SER A 206 13.93 -14.07 1.09
C SER A 206 13.59 -14.36 2.55
N GLN A 207 12.75 -15.37 2.82
CA GLN A 207 12.30 -15.74 4.16
C GLN A 207 12.79 -17.13 4.53
N ALA A 208 13.91 -17.18 5.28
CA ALA A 208 14.56 -18.46 5.67
C ALA A 208 13.66 -19.35 6.54
N LEU A 209 12.79 -18.76 7.36
CA LEU A 209 11.82 -19.48 8.18
C LEU A 209 10.42 -18.87 7.97
N PRO A 210 9.40 -19.66 7.63
CA PRO A 210 8.04 -19.17 7.43
C PRO A 210 7.42 -18.76 8.78
N CYS A 211 7.68 -17.54 9.18
CA CYS A 211 7.29 -16.96 10.45
C CYS A 211 6.64 -15.60 10.22
N ALA A 212 5.46 -15.38 10.76
CA ALA A 212 4.87 -14.06 10.84
C ALA A 212 5.45 -13.33 12.05
N SER A 213 5.75 -12.04 11.92
CA SER A 213 6.29 -11.26 13.01
C SER A 213 5.84 -9.81 12.97
N ILE A 214 5.91 -9.14 14.12
CA ILE A 214 5.66 -7.70 14.22
C ILE A 214 6.94 -7.02 14.68
N TRP A 215 7.35 -6.04 13.90
CA TRP A 215 8.46 -5.16 14.19
C TRP A 215 7.95 -3.78 14.59
N HIS A 216 8.61 -3.19 15.56
CA HIS A 216 8.31 -1.88 16.10
C HIS A 216 9.49 -0.93 15.93
N VAL A 217 9.19 0.30 15.53
CA VAL A 217 10.12 1.44 15.48
C VAL A 217 9.44 2.63 16.16
N HIS A 218 10.17 3.37 16.98
CA HIS A 218 9.69 4.65 17.50
C HIS A 218 10.13 5.77 16.55
N GLU A 219 9.25 6.73 16.25
CA GLU A 219 9.54 7.78 15.25
C GLU A 219 10.66 8.73 15.64
N ASP A 220 10.90 8.93 16.95
CA ASP A 220 11.97 9.78 17.49
C ASP A 220 13.33 9.08 17.53
N ASN A 221 13.41 7.87 17.03
CA ASN A 221 14.65 7.13 16.97
C ASN A 221 15.59 7.72 15.91
N GLU A 222 16.31 8.77 16.29
CA GLU A 222 17.17 9.53 15.36
C GLU A 222 18.35 8.73 14.81
N ASP A 223 18.88 7.79 15.60
CA ASP A 223 20.03 6.96 15.22
C ASP A 223 19.68 5.77 14.32
N GLY A 224 18.38 5.52 14.09
CA GLY A 224 17.92 4.43 13.22
C GLY A 224 18.13 3.01 13.80
N THR A 225 18.65 2.87 15.03
CA THR A 225 19.04 1.55 15.59
C THR A 225 17.90 0.82 16.31
N GLY A 226 16.78 1.47 16.57
CA GLY A 226 15.77 1.02 17.51
C GLY A 226 14.65 0.13 16.96
N ALA A 227 14.79 -0.46 15.77
CA ALA A 227 13.80 -1.44 15.30
C ALA A 227 13.91 -2.75 16.11
N LYS A 228 12.79 -3.16 16.73
CA LYS A 228 12.70 -4.36 17.57
C LYS A 228 11.61 -5.29 17.08
N LYS A 229 11.90 -6.57 17.00
CA LYS A 229 10.86 -7.60 16.83
C LYS A 229 10.16 -7.80 18.18
N ILE A 230 8.85 -7.50 18.22
CA ILE A 230 8.06 -7.55 19.45
C ILE A 230 7.18 -8.80 19.54
N LEU A 231 6.78 -9.37 18.40
CA LEU A 231 6.01 -10.60 18.33
C LEU A 231 6.51 -11.49 17.20
N SER A 232 6.36 -12.79 17.36
CA SER A 232 6.70 -13.79 16.35
C SER A 232 5.79 -15.01 16.47
N PHE A 233 5.27 -15.46 15.33
CA PHE A 233 4.37 -16.62 15.22
C PHE A 233 4.90 -17.55 14.15
N LYS A 234 5.24 -18.78 14.54
CA LYS A 234 5.60 -19.80 13.56
C LYS A 234 4.37 -20.14 12.73
N LYS A 235 4.54 -20.30 11.43
CA LYS A 235 3.52 -20.90 10.58
C LYS A 235 3.27 -22.33 11.07
N ASP A 236 2.01 -22.73 11.16
CA ASP A 236 1.63 -24.12 11.40
C ASP A 236 1.98 -25.01 10.20
N CYS A 237 1.80 -26.33 10.37
CA CYS A 237 2.04 -27.32 9.33
C CYS A 237 0.90 -27.41 8.30
N LEU A 238 -0.18 -26.64 8.45
CA LEU A 238 -1.34 -26.71 7.59
C LEU A 238 -1.07 -25.99 6.27
N SER A 239 -1.47 -26.60 5.17
CA SER A 239 -1.37 -25.97 3.86
C SER A 239 -2.26 -24.73 3.77
N PRO A 240 -1.77 -23.61 3.25
CA PRO A 240 -2.63 -22.45 2.97
C PRO A 240 -3.84 -22.80 2.09
N LYS A 241 -3.73 -23.83 1.26
CA LYS A 241 -4.80 -24.32 0.39
C LYS A 241 -6.01 -24.86 1.16
N LEU A 242 -5.87 -25.20 2.45
CA LEU A 242 -6.99 -25.64 3.30
C LEU A 242 -7.86 -24.44 3.76
N PHE A 243 -7.35 -23.22 3.69
CA PHE A 243 -8.00 -22.00 4.18
C PHE A 243 -8.27 -20.98 3.06
N LEU A 244 -7.84 -21.29 1.85
CA LEU A 244 -8.07 -20.46 0.67
C LEU A 244 -9.05 -21.19 -0.24
N PRO A 245 -10.26 -20.68 -0.45
CA PRO A 245 -11.21 -21.25 -1.41
C PRO A 245 -10.68 -21.12 -2.85
#